data_a12fab60a59239ebfb95e14b677151c6
#
_entry.id   a12fab60a59239ebfb95e14b677151c6
#
_cell.length_a   1.000
_cell.length_b   1.000
_cell.length_c   1.000
_cell.angle_alpha   90.00
_cell.angle_beta   90.00
_cell.angle_gamma   90.00
#
_symmetry.space_group_name_H-M   'P 1'
#
loop_
_entity.id
_entity.type
_entity.pdbx_description
1 polymer ?
#
loop_
_entity_poly.entity_id
_entity_poly.type
_entity_poly.pdbx_seq_one_letter_code
_entity_poly.pdbx_strand_id
1 'polypeptide(L)'
;RDERGTAVNSEYNLHLEVNIRKKLKDFSLDINFEAGRGCLGILGPSGCGKSMTLKSIAGIIRPDGGRIALRYAQGEAAGGRVLYDSALKVNERPQVRRVGYLFQNYALFPGMTVEQNIMVGLKGGRGNVGLRKRRPMSQEAREQKVAEMVERFRLHGLEKRYPGQLSGGQQQRVALARSLAYEPEALLL
;
A
#
# COMPACT_ATOMS: atom_id res chain seq x y z
N ARG A 1 33.27 5.32 -8.62
CA ARG A 1 32.50 6.60 -8.58
C ARG A 1 31.79 6.71 -9.90
N ASP A 2 30.49 6.53 -9.92
CA ASP A 2 29.65 6.81 -11.07
C ASP A 2 29.13 8.26 -10.91
N GLU A 3 29.31 9.05 -11.95
CA GLU A 3 29.17 10.53 -11.91
C GLU A 3 27.71 11.02 -11.97
N ARG A 4 26.76 10.25 -11.49
CA ARG A 4 25.37 10.68 -11.36
C ARG A 4 24.90 10.43 -9.93
N GLY A 5 25.06 11.46 -9.10
CA GLY A 5 24.71 11.51 -7.69
C GLY A 5 23.25 11.25 -7.34
N THR A 6 22.75 10.11 -7.69
CA THR A 6 21.55 9.54 -7.09
C THR A 6 21.99 8.56 -6.01
N ALA A 7 21.91 9.01 -4.75
CA ALA A 7 21.98 8.11 -3.62
C ALA A 7 20.85 7.07 -3.78
N VAL A 8 21.20 5.94 -4.40
CA VAL A 8 20.39 4.74 -4.32
C VAL A 8 20.37 4.39 -2.83
N ASN A 9 19.26 4.61 -2.16
CA ASN A 9 18.99 4.11 -0.82
C ASN A 9 19.04 2.56 -0.88
N SER A 10 20.24 2.02 -1.03
CA SER A 10 20.56 0.64 -0.72
C SER A 10 20.56 0.55 0.79
N GLU A 11 19.72 -0.34 1.37
CA GLU A 11 20.12 -1.05 2.60
C GLU A 11 18.98 -1.58 3.45
N TYR A 12 17.70 -1.35 3.11
CA TYR A 12 16.64 -2.03 3.84
C TYR A 12 16.06 -3.16 3.00
N ASN A 13 16.53 -4.38 3.25
CA ASN A 13 15.88 -5.57 2.70
C ASN A 13 14.53 -5.75 3.42
N LEU A 14 13.47 -5.20 2.84
CA LEU A 14 12.13 -5.32 3.38
C LEU A 14 11.55 -6.68 2.99
N HIS A 15 11.10 -7.44 3.97
CA HIS A 15 10.41 -8.71 3.81
C HIS A 15 9.01 -8.60 4.42
N LEU A 16 8.00 -9.02 3.66
CA LEU A 16 6.64 -9.21 4.14
C LEU A 16 6.45 -10.67 4.53
N GLU A 17 6.19 -10.93 5.80
CA GLU A 17 5.81 -12.25 6.31
C GLU A 17 4.30 -12.32 6.46
N VAL A 18 3.69 -13.36 5.94
CA VAL A 18 2.26 -13.63 6.03
C VAL A 18 2.04 -15.06 6.46
N ASN A 19 1.50 -15.24 7.65
CA ASN A 19 1.02 -16.53 8.15
C ASN A 19 -0.35 -16.25 8.78
N ILE A 20 -1.43 -16.55 8.05
CA ILE A 20 -2.79 -16.21 8.49
C ILE A 20 -3.77 -17.35 8.24
N ARG A 21 -4.75 -17.41 9.12
CA ARG A 21 -5.91 -18.30 8.98
C ARG A 21 -7.19 -17.49 9.05
N LYS A 22 -8.14 -17.84 8.17
CA LYS A 22 -9.46 -17.24 8.14
C LYS A 22 -10.51 -18.31 7.81
N LYS A 23 -11.43 -18.55 8.72
CA LYS A 23 -12.56 -19.46 8.52
C LYS A 23 -13.71 -18.69 7.90
N LEU A 24 -14.27 -19.24 6.85
CA LEU A 24 -15.49 -18.78 6.18
C LEU A 24 -16.52 -19.88 6.26
N LYS A 25 -17.75 -19.59 5.85
CA LYS A 25 -18.87 -20.55 5.93
C LYS A 25 -18.53 -21.87 5.23
N ASP A 26 -18.00 -21.80 4.00
CA ASP A 26 -17.77 -22.95 3.12
C ASP A 26 -16.29 -23.15 2.74
N PHE A 27 -15.40 -22.36 3.32
CA PHE A 27 -13.99 -22.36 2.96
C PHE A 27 -13.11 -21.90 4.11
N SER A 28 -11.95 -22.52 4.26
CA SER A 28 -10.93 -22.11 5.22
C SER A 28 -9.67 -21.67 4.49
N LEU A 29 -9.28 -20.41 4.69
CA LEU A 29 -8.03 -19.88 4.20
C LEU A 29 -6.93 -20.20 5.22
N ASP A 30 -5.87 -20.86 4.77
CA ASP A 30 -4.63 -21.07 5.53
C ASP A 30 -3.47 -20.75 4.61
N ILE A 31 -2.78 -19.64 4.89
CA ILE A 31 -1.77 -19.05 4.00
C ILE A 31 -0.50 -18.80 4.78
N ASN A 32 0.60 -19.29 4.24
CA ASN A 32 1.93 -19.04 4.76
C ASN A 32 2.89 -18.75 3.60
N PHE A 33 3.46 -17.55 3.56
CA PHE A 33 4.50 -17.17 2.61
C PHE A 33 5.32 -15.98 3.09
N GLU A 34 6.47 -15.78 2.46
CA GLU A 34 7.30 -14.61 2.60
C GLU A 34 7.51 -13.96 1.24
N ALA A 35 7.51 -12.63 1.19
CA ALA A 35 7.81 -11.84 0.00
C ALA A 35 8.92 -10.85 0.32
N GLY A 36 10.03 -10.98 -0.39
CA GLY A 36 11.15 -10.04 -0.32
C GLY A 36 11.01 -8.88 -1.30
N ARG A 37 12.15 -8.25 -1.65
CA ARG A 37 12.20 -7.22 -2.70
C ARG A 37 11.77 -7.82 -4.05
N GLY A 38 10.97 -7.06 -4.79
CA GLY A 38 10.51 -7.45 -6.13
C GLY A 38 9.00 -7.62 -6.20
N CYS A 39 8.56 -8.51 -7.07
CA CYS A 39 7.16 -8.79 -7.31
C CYS A 39 6.88 -10.26 -6.99
N LEU A 40 5.91 -10.51 -6.11
CA LEU A 40 5.37 -11.83 -5.83
C LEU A 40 3.99 -11.97 -6.49
N GLY A 41 3.83 -12.96 -7.37
CA GLY A 41 2.54 -13.31 -7.96
C GLY A 41 1.80 -14.37 -7.14
N ILE A 42 0.54 -14.09 -6.80
CA ILE A 42 -0.35 -15.07 -6.16
C ILE A 42 -1.27 -15.67 -7.23
N LEU A 43 -1.05 -16.93 -7.57
CA LEU A 43 -1.80 -17.65 -8.59
C LEU A 43 -2.78 -18.65 -7.96
N GLY A 44 -3.87 -18.91 -8.65
CA GLY A 44 -4.87 -19.90 -8.22
C GLY A 44 -6.23 -19.66 -8.86
N PRO A 45 -7.15 -20.64 -8.77
CA PRO A 45 -8.49 -20.56 -9.35
C PRO A 45 -9.31 -19.42 -8.70
N SER A 46 -10.43 -19.07 -9.36
CA SER A 46 -11.39 -18.13 -8.77
C SER A 46 -11.93 -18.67 -7.44
N GLY A 47 -12.07 -17.81 -6.44
CA GLY A 47 -12.60 -18.21 -5.13
C GLY A 47 -11.57 -18.80 -4.15
N CYS A 48 -10.32 -19.10 -4.57
CA CYS A 48 -9.32 -19.70 -3.67
C CYS A 48 -8.76 -18.78 -2.56
N GLY A 49 -9.26 -17.56 -2.42
CA GLY A 49 -8.89 -16.66 -1.33
C GLY A 49 -7.85 -15.59 -1.64
N LYS A 50 -7.37 -15.44 -2.90
CA LYS A 50 -6.36 -14.44 -3.29
C LYS A 50 -6.69 -13.01 -2.81
N SER A 51 -7.87 -12.53 -3.18
CA SER A 51 -8.33 -11.19 -2.77
C SER A 51 -8.50 -11.05 -1.27
N MET A 52 -8.86 -12.15 -0.57
CA MET A 52 -8.97 -12.15 0.88
C MET A 52 -7.60 -12.05 1.55
N THR A 53 -6.61 -12.76 1.03
CA THR A 53 -5.22 -12.64 1.47
C THR A 53 -4.73 -11.20 1.36
N LEU A 54 -4.87 -10.60 0.17
CA LEU A 54 -4.46 -9.20 -0.05
C LEU A 54 -5.21 -8.22 0.87
N LYS A 55 -6.53 -8.39 1.02
CA LYS A 55 -7.34 -7.56 1.94
C LYS A 55 -6.94 -7.75 3.40
N SER A 56 -6.51 -8.95 3.79
CA SER A 56 -6.00 -9.21 5.14
C SER A 56 -4.67 -8.51 5.39
N ILE A 57 -3.76 -8.53 4.42
CA ILE A 57 -2.48 -7.81 4.49
C ILE A 57 -2.72 -6.30 4.56
N ALA A 58 -3.63 -5.77 3.76
CA ALA A 58 -4.03 -4.36 3.79
C ALA A 58 -4.77 -3.95 5.09
N GLY A 59 -5.24 -4.91 5.90
CA GLY A 59 -6.00 -4.66 7.13
C GLY A 59 -7.48 -4.34 6.91
N ILE A 60 -7.98 -4.56 5.70
CA ILE A 60 -9.40 -4.38 5.35
C ILE A 60 -10.24 -5.53 5.93
N ILE A 61 -9.68 -6.74 5.93
CA ILE A 61 -10.27 -7.92 6.56
C ILE A 61 -9.37 -8.35 7.73
N ARG A 62 -9.97 -8.65 8.86
CA ARG A 62 -9.25 -9.21 10.01
C ARG A 62 -9.17 -10.74 9.87
N PRO A 63 -7.97 -11.34 9.87
CA PRO A 63 -7.81 -12.79 10.02
C PRO A 63 -8.35 -13.29 11.35
N ASP A 64 -8.61 -14.60 11.47
CA ASP A 64 -9.02 -15.20 12.74
C ASP A 64 -7.82 -15.65 13.56
N GLY A 65 -6.68 -15.90 12.91
CA GLY A 65 -5.44 -16.26 13.57
C GLY A 65 -4.21 -16.00 12.72
N GLY A 66 -3.05 -16.07 13.37
CA GLY A 66 -1.75 -15.96 12.72
C GLY A 66 -1.11 -14.59 12.87
N ARG A 67 -0.20 -14.26 11.93
CA ARG A 67 0.65 -13.06 11.98
C ARG A 67 0.90 -12.49 10.59
N ILE A 68 0.98 -11.17 10.51
CA ILE A 68 1.47 -10.40 9.34
C ILE A 68 2.51 -9.42 9.85
N ALA A 69 3.72 -9.43 9.28
CA ALA A 69 4.78 -8.53 9.69
C ALA A 69 5.59 -8.03 8.48
N LEU A 70 6.09 -6.81 8.60
CA LEU A 70 7.13 -6.27 7.74
C LEU A 70 8.45 -6.35 8.50
N ARG A 71 9.46 -7.03 7.95
CA ARG A 71 10.80 -7.13 8.53
C ARG A 71 11.81 -6.38 7.68
N TYR A 72 12.74 -5.74 8.33
CA TYR A 72 13.90 -5.12 7.71
C TYR A 72 15.10 -6.02 7.99
N ALA A 73 15.62 -6.68 6.96
CA ALA A 73 16.85 -7.47 7.05
C ALA A 73 18.01 -6.58 6.64
N GLN A 74 18.79 -6.11 7.58
CA GLN A 74 20.24 -5.86 7.61
C GLN A 74 20.64 -4.72 8.57
N GLY A 75 21.83 -4.86 9.20
CA GLY A 75 22.49 -3.89 10.08
C GLY A 75 22.04 -3.97 11.54
N GLU A 76 22.66 -3.14 12.38
CA GLU A 76 22.37 -3.04 13.83
C GLU A 76 20.91 -2.65 14.17
N ALA A 77 20.13 -2.29 13.16
CA ALA A 77 18.68 -2.01 13.24
C ALA A 77 17.86 -3.15 12.64
N ALA A 78 18.18 -4.41 12.93
CA ALA A 78 17.29 -5.52 12.65
C ALA A 78 15.97 -5.26 13.39
N GLY A 79 15.00 -4.69 12.69
CA GLY A 79 13.70 -4.30 13.23
C GLY A 79 12.59 -4.82 12.33
N GLY A 80 11.42 -5.00 12.90
CA GLY A 80 10.23 -5.38 12.16
C GLY A 80 9.02 -4.67 12.73
N ARG A 81 7.99 -4.61 11.93
CA ARG A 81 6.71 -4.05 12.33
C ARG A 81 5.63 -5.10 12.17
N VAL A 82 4.95 -5.39 13.25
CA VAL A 82 3.83 -6.32 13.27
C VAL A 82 2.56 -5.57 12.87
N LEU A 83 1.96 -5.95 11.74
CA LEU A 83 0.72 -5.38 11.23
C LEU A 83 -0.51 -6.07 11.84
N TYR A 84 -0.39 -7.37 12.06
CA TYR A 84 -1.38 -8.20 12.69
C TYR A 84 -0.71 -9.34 13.45
N ASP A 85 -1.19 -9.62 14.64
CA ASP A 85 -0.78 -10.79 15.42
C ASP A 85 -1.92 -11.17 16.38
N SER A 86 -2.45 -12.39 16.21
CA SER A 86 -3.57 -12.86 17.01
C SER A 86 -3.17 -13.18 18.46
N ALA A 87 -1.94 -13.64 18.69
CA ALA A 87 -1.43 -13.98 20.02
C ALA A 87 -1.12 -12.71 20.83
N LEU A 88 -0.49 -11.73 20.19
CA LEU A 88 -0.17 -10.43 20.80
C LEU A 88 -1.33 -9.45 20.79
N LYS A 89 -2.49 -9.83 20.24
CA LYS A 89 -3.68 -8.96 20.09
C LYS A 89 -3.39 -7.67 19.32
N VAL A 90 -2.41 -7.70 18.41
CA VAL A 90 -2.07 -6.58 17.53
C VAL A 90 -2.94 -6.62 16.28
N ASN A 91 -3.56 -5.51 15.92
CA ASN A 91 -4.26 -5.33 14.65
C ASN A 91 -4.20 -3.86 14.24
N GLU A 92 -3.16 -3.52 13.48
CA GLU A 92 -3.00 -2.16 12.99
C GLU A 92 -4.11 -1.80 11.99
N ARG A 93 -4.59 -0.56 12.10
CA ARG A 93 -5.59 -0.03 11.16
C ARG A 93 -4.98 0.11 9.75
N PRO A 94 -5.75 -0.07 8.65
CA PRO A 94 -5.25 0.06 7.27
C PRO A 94 -4.44 1.34 7.03
N GLN A 95 -4.90 2.47 7.60
CA GLN A 95 -4.28 3.79 7.39
C GLN A 95 -2.85 3.91 7.94
N VAL A 96 -2.47 3.05 8.88
CA VAL A 96 -1.13 3.07 9.49
C VAL A 96 -0.22 1.96 8.98
N ARG A 97 -0.75 0.96 8.27
CA ARG A 97 0.03 -0.18 7.78
C ARG A 97 1.07 0.18 6.72
N ARG A 98 0.95 1.33 6.07
CA ARG A 98 1.80 1.73 4.92
C ARG A 98 1.82 0.68 3.81
N VAL A 99 0.72 0.01 3.63
CA VAL A 99 0.49 -0.96 2.56
C VAL A 99 -0.52 -0.35 1.59
N GLY A 100 -0.09 -0.12 0.34
CA GLY A 100 -0.96 0.31 -0.73
C GLY A 100 -1.84 -0.84 -1.19
N TYR A 101 -3.11 -0.58 -1.44
CA TYR A 101 -4.03 -1.57 -1.98
C TYR A 101 -4.81 -0.98 -3.15
N LEU A 102 -4.70 -1.61 -4.31
CA LEU A 102 -5.48 -1.26 -5.49
C LEU A 102 -6.74 -2.11 -5.54
N PHE A 103 -7.89 -1.49 -5.39
CA PHE A 103 -9.17 -2.16 -5.54
C PHE A 103 -9.44 -2.51 -7.01
N GLN A 104 -10.09 -3.63 -7.26
CA GLN A 104 -10.44 -4.09 -8.61
C GLN A 104 -11.28 -3.05 -9.39
N ASN A 105 -12.13 -2.30 -8.70
CA ASN A 105 -12.92 -1.20 -9.25
C ASN A 105 -12.26 0.17 -9.06
N TYR A 106 -10.93 0.19 -8.79
CA TYR A 106 -10.10 1.37 -8.55
C TYR A 106 -10.53 2.22 -7.34
N ALA A 107 -11.76 2.10 -6.85
CA ALA A 107 -12.34 2.82 -5.71
C ALA A 107 -12.00 4.33 -5.71
N LEU A 108 -12.06 4.99 -6.87
CA LEU A 108 -11.91 6.43 -6.96
C LEU A 108 -13.13 7.12 -6.35
N PHE A 109 -12.90 8.26 -5.72
CA PHE A 109 -13.97 9.10 -5.18
C PHE A 109 -14.65 9.84 -6.34
N PRO A 110 -15.91 9.52 -6.68
CA PRO A 110 -16.56 10.04 -7.89
C PRO A 110 -16.81 11.54 -7.84
N GLY A 111 -16.99 12.10 -6.65
CA GLY A 111 -17.18 13.54 -6.42
C GLY A 111 -15.87 14.35 -6.30
N MET A 112 -14.72 13.74 -6.60
CA MET A 112 -13.40 14.38 -6.54
C MET A 112 -12.73 14.34 -7.88
N THR A 113 -12.01 15.41 -8.23
CA THR A 113 -11.17 15.44 -9.43
C THR A 113 -9.96 14.50 -9.30
N VAL A 114 -9.19 14.31 -10.38
CA VAL A 114 -7.95 13.52 -10.40
C VAL A 114 -6.98 14.02 -9.33
N GLU A 115 -6.66 15.31 -9.31
CA GLU A 115 -5.76 15.87 -8.30
C GLU A 115 -6.28 15.69 -6.87
N GLN A 116 -7.58 15.85 -6.65
CA GLN A 116 -8.20 15.66 -5.34
C GLN A 116 -8.15 14.19 -4.90
N ASN A 117 -8.37 13.24 -5.82
CA ASN A 117 -8.21 11.82 -5.56
C ASN A 117 -6.77 11.48 -5.12
N ILE A 118 -5.75 12.03 -5.80
CA ILE A 118 -4.35 11.82 -5.42
C ILE A 118 -4.05 12.49 -4.08
N MET A 119 -4.53 13.71 -3.86
CA MET A 119 -4.35 14.48 -2.62
C MET A 119 -4.90 13.76 -1.38
N VAL A 120 -6.04 13.05 -1.51
CA VAL A 120 -6.62 12.26 -0.40
C VAL A 120 -5.67 11.16 0.05
N GLY A 121 -4.92 10.53 -0.88
CA GLY A 121 -3.89 9.56 -0.55
C GLY A 121 -2.83 10.11 0.42
N LEU A 122 -2.49 11.40 0.29
CA LEU A 122 -1.53 12.09 1.15
C LEU A 122 -2.08 12.48 2.53
N LYS A 123 -3.41 12.59 2.69
CA LYS A 123 -4.06 12.94 3.96
C LYS A 123 -4.13 11.75 4.93
N GLY A 124 -4.10 10.53 4.42
CA GLY A 124 -4.23 9.29 5.21
C GLY A 124 -3.03 8.94 6.09
N GLY A 125 -1.88 9.55 5.87
CA GLY A 125 -0.61 9.23 6.55
C GLY A 125 -0.47 9.72 8.01
N ARG A 126 -1.55 10.01 8.73
CA ARG A 126 -1.51 10.39 10.15
C ARG A 126 -1.42 9.15 11.05
N GLY A 127 -0.34 8.41 10.99
CA GLY A 127 -0.05 7.34 11.93
C GLY A 127 1.32 7.55 12.57
N ASN A 128 1.41 7.47 13.90
CA ASN A 128 2.66 7.20 14.57
C ASN A 128 3.09 5.79 14.18
N VAL A 129 3.89 5.67 13.13
CA VAL A 129 4.36 4.39 12.64
C VAL A 129 5.83 4.27 12.99
N GLY A 130 6.13 3.45 13.97
CA GLY A 130 7.49 3.14 14.40
C GLY A 130 8.23 4.37 14.96
N LEU A 131 9.56 4.29 15.00
CA LEU A 131 10.47 5.25 15.61
C LEU A 131 10.52 6.66 14.95
N ARG A 132 9.80 6.89 13.87
CA ARG A 132 9.78 8.20 13.19
C ARG A 132 8.38 8.78 13.12
N LYS A 133 8.09 9.75 13.99
CA LYS A 133 6.97 10.69 13.83
C LYS A 133 7.21 11.47 12.52
N ARG A 134 6.56 11.09 11.41
CA ARG A 134 6.54 11.99 10.25
C ARG A 134 5.76 13.24 10.61
N ARG A 135 6.39 14.41 10.48
CA ARG A 135 5.67 15.69 10.54
C ARG A 135 4.60 15.70 9.45
N PRO A 136 3.42 16.27 9.72
CA PRO A 136 2.42 16.47 8.68
C PRO A 136 3.05 17.22 7.51
N MET A 137 2.84 16.76 6.29
CA MET A 137 3.27 17.50 5.10
C MET A 137 2.57 18.85 5.06
N SER A 138 3.33 19.91 4.70
CA SER A 138 2.73 21.21 4.40
C SER A 138 1.79 21.11 3.21
N GLN A 139 0.97 22.13 2.99
CA GLN A 139 0.08 22.18 1.83
C GLN A 139 0.90 22.18 0.53
N GLU A 140 1.94 22.99 0.46
CA GLU A 140 2.84 23.11 -0.68
C GLU A 140 3.53 21.77 -1.01
N ALA A 141 4.02 21.07 0.02
CA ALA A 141 4.66 19.77 -0.18
C ALA A 141 3.67 18.71 -0.71
N ARG A 142 2.40 18.77 -0.31
CA ARG A 142 1.35 17.90 -0.87
C ARG A 142 1.04 18.24 -2.32
N GLU A 143 0.96 19.53 -2.67
CA GLU A 143 0.72 19.97 -4.04
C GLU A 143 1.88 19.57 -4.95
N GLN A 144 3.13 19.73 -4.52
CA GLN A 144 4.29 19.22 -5.24
C GLN A 144 4.23 17.71 -5.46
N LYS A 145 3.83 16.94 -4.44
CA LYS A 145 3.70 15.49 -4.56
C LYS A 145 2.57 15.10 -5.52
N VAL A 146 1.48 15.84 -5.55
CA VAL A 146 0.41 15.64 -6.54
C VAL A 146 0.94 15.90 -7.96
N ALA A 147 1.67 17.00 -8.16
CA ALA A 147 2.26 17.34 -9.46
C ALA A 147 3.25 16.24 -9.92
N GLU A 148 4.13 15.75 -9.02
CA GLU A 148 5.02 14.62 -9.29
C GLU A 148 4.23 13.37 -9.74
N MET A 149 3.13 13.05 -9.08
CA MET A 149 2.30 11.90 -9.44
C MET A 149 1.58 12.09 -10.78
N VAL A 150 1.10 13.30 -11.07
CA VAL A 150 0.50 13.66 -12.37
C VAL A 150 1.51 13.43 -13.50
N GLU A 151 2.74 13.90 -13.33
CA GLU A 151 3.83 13.69 -14.30
C GLU A 151 4.14 12.20 -14.46
N ARG A 152 4.46 11.53 -13.36
CA ARG A 152 4.87 10.12 -13.33
C ARG A 152 3.85 9.18 -13.97
N PHE A 153 2.56 9.46 -13.78
CA PHE A 153 1.46 8.64 -14.31
C PHE A 153 0.87 9.19 -15.62
N ARG A 154 1.49 10.19 -16.24
CA ARG A 154 1.04 10.81 -17.50
C ARG A 154 -0.43 11.20 -17.44
N LEU A 155 -0.80 12.01 -16.44
CA LEU A 155 -2.16 12.47 -16.19
C LEU A 155 -2.34 13.97 -16.53
N HIS A 156 -1.38 14.58 -17.24
CA HIS A 156 -1.45 15.97 -17.67
C HIS A 156 -2.71 16.26 -18.48
N GLY A 157 -3.35 17.40 -18.19
CA GLY A 157 -4.59 17.82 -18.79
C GLY A 157 -5.84 17.08 -18.28
N LEU A 158 -5.66 16.17 -17.31
CA LEU A 158 -6.75 15.43 -16.68
C LEU A 158 -6.99 15.85 -15.22
N GLU A 159 -6.18 16.74 -14.66
CA GLU A 159 -6.11 17.08 -13.24
C GLU A 159 -7.47 17.49 -12.67
N LYS A 160 -8.24 18.24 -13.46
CA LYS A 160 -9.56 18.77 -13.09
C LYS A 160 -10.73 17.86 -13.48
N ARG A 161 -10.46 16.73 -14.18
CA ARG A 161 -11.52 15.79 -14.58
C ARG A 161 -11.96 14.93 -13.39
N TYR A 162 -13.23 14.55 -13.44
CA TYR A 162 -13.82 13.58 -12.51
C TYR A 162 -13.67 12.14 -13.02
N PRO A 163 -13.70 11.12 -12.16
CA PRO A 163 -13.55 9.73 -12.59
C PRO A 163 -14.45 9.28 -13.73
N GLY A 164 -15.70 9.73 -13.76
CA GLY A 164 -16.65 9.42 -14.84
C GLY A 164 -16.28 9.99 -16.21
N GLN A 165 -15.33 10.89 -16.27
CA GLN A 165 -14.81 11.51 -17.52
C GLN A 165 -13.52 10.85 -18.01
N LEU A 166 -13.08 9.79 -17.35
CA LEU A 166 -11.83 9.08 -17.60
C LEU A 166 -12.09 7.71 -18.20
N SER A 167 -11.22 7.28 -19.12
CA SER A 167 -11.18 5.89 -19.57
C SER A 167 -10.75 4.96 -18.42
N GLY A 168 -11.05 3.66 -18.52
CA GLY A 168 -10.66 2.68 -17.51
C GLY A 168 -9.16 2.68 -17.20
N GLY A 169 -8.31 2.77 -18.24
CA GLY A 169 -6.86 2.87 -18.06
C GLY A 169 -6.42 4.19 -17.40
N GLN A 170 -7.13 5.30 -17.64
CA GLN A 170 -6.88 6.56 -16.93
C GLN A 170 -7.28 6.45 -15.48
N GLN A 171 -8.44 5.86 -15.16
CA GLN A 171 -8.89 5.60 -13.79
C GLN A 171 -7.89 4.73 -13.03
N GLN A 172 -7.37 3.68 -13.65
CA GLN A 172 -6.33 2.82 -13.07
C GLN A 172 -5.07 3.61 -12.73
N ARG A 173 -4.59 4.46 -13.64
CA ARG A 173 -3.41 5.30 -13.40
C ARG A 173 -3.64 6.29 -12.25
N VAL A 174 -4.81 6.89 -12.14
CA VAL A 174 -5.16 7.77 -11.01
C VAL A 174 -5.18 6.99 -9.69
N ALA A 175 -5.74 5.78 -9.67
CA ALA A 175 -5.77 4.94 -8.48
C ALA A 175 -4.37 4.50 -8.04
N LEU A 176 -3.48 4.16 -8.99
CA LEU A 176 -2.08 3.87 -8.73
C LEU A 176 -1.35 5.11 -8.19
N ALA A 177 -1.51 6.27 -8.84
CA ALA A 177 -0.94 7.53 -8.38
C ALA A 177 -1.35 7.85 -6.94
N ARG A 178 -2.65 7.72 -6.61
CA ARG A 178 -3.17 7.88 -5.25
C ARG A 178 -2.53 6.91 -4.26
N SER A 179 -2.41 5.64 -4.65
CA SER A 179 -1.88 4.58 -3.77
C SER A 179 -0.37 4.70 -3.56
N LEU A 180 0.37 5.30 -4.48
CA LEU A 180 1.81 5.48 -4.40
C LEU A 180 2.24 6.85 -3.85
N ALA A 181 1.34 7.84 -3.84
CA ALA A 181 1.65 9.19 -3.40
C ALA A 181 2.21 9.26 -1.96
N TYR A 182 1.73 8.41 -1.06
CA TYR A 182 2.21 8.36 0.32
C TYR A 182 3.41 7.42 0.53
N GLU A 183 3.99 6.88 -0.55
CA GLU A 183 5.18 6.02 -0.53
C GLU A 183 4.99 4.79 0.38
N PRO A 184 4.11 3.86 0.00
CA PRO A 184 3.87 2.66 0.78
C PRO A 184 5.11 1.75 0.80
N GLU A 185 5.23 0.93 1.85
CA GLU A 185 6.29 -0.07 1.99
C GLU A 185 6.01 -1.32 1.15
N ALA A 186 4.74 -1.62 0.90
CA ALA A 186 4.30 -2.67 0.00
C ALA A 186 3.09 -2.20 -0.81
N LEU A 187 2.97 -2.66 -2.05
CA LEU A 187 1.82 -2.38 -2.93
C LEU A 187 1.16 -3.70 -3.31
N LEU A 188 -0.14 -3.80 -3.09
CA LEU A 188 -0.99 -4.94 -3.42
C LEU A 188 -1.91 -4.58 -4.60
N LEU A 189 -1.86 -5.38 -5.66
CA LEU A 189 -2.57 -5.16 -6.92
C LEU A 189 -3.59 -6.25 -7.20
#